data_2c0328af13f4d5466416ac28bf063e8e
#
_entry.id   2c0328af13f4d5466416ac28bf063e8e
#
_cell.length_a   1.000
_cell.length_b   1.000
_cell.length_c   1.000
_cell.angle_alpha   90.00
_cell.angle_beta   90.00
_cell.angle_gamma   90.00
#
_symmetry.space_group_name_H-M   'P 1'
#
loop_
_entity.id
_entity.type
_entity.pdbx_description
1 polymer ?
#
loop_
_entity_poly.entity_id
_entity_poly.type
_entity_poly.pdbx_seq_one_letter_code
_entity_poly.pdbx_strand_id
1 'polypeptide(L)'
;MANTEIGVSATPRAAGPSAHTRRDVLVATGIEKAFSHGVWPRRRRDPVLRGADLTLGTGEVVGLVGENGSGKSTLMEILVGSLAADAGTVELNGTLGYCPQEPLVYPRLTCDEHFELFARAYRMTQRELDVSRRALYETLGFTRYAGTRADQLSGGTLAKLNLGLALLADPDVLLLDEPYAGFDWDTYLKFWTIVADRREAGRTVLIVSHFVVDQDRFDRIIEVKDGQAVPR
;
A
#
# COMPACT_ATOMS: atom_id res chain seq x y z
N MET A 1 29.87 3.60 -60.71
CA MET A 1 29.61 2.81 -59.50
C MET A 1 29.58 3.76 -58.31
N ALA A 2 28.44 4.23 -57.94
CA ALA A 2 28.27 5.15 -56.84
C ALA A 2 27.42 4.48 -55.76
N ASN A 3 28.03 4.24 -54.59
CA ASN A 3 27.38 3.70 -53.41
C ASN A 3 26.62 4.84 -52.70
N THR A 4 25.30 4.72 -52.61
CA THR A 4 24.45 5.64 -51.86
C THR A 4 24.30 5.06 -50.45
N GLU A 5 24.93 5.71 -49.46
CA GLU A 5 24.69 5.45 -48.03
C GLU A 5 23.37 6.06 -47.60
N ILE A 6 22.48 5.22 -47.09
CA ILE A 6 21.19 5.65 -46.49
C ILE A 6 21.46 5.97 -45.00
N GLY A 7 21.51 7.25 -44.67
CA GLY A 7 21.58 7.72 -43.29
C GLY A 7 20.28 7.50 -42.55
N VAL A 8 20.31 6.60 -41.57
CA VAL A 8 19.18 6.44 -40.61
C VAL A 8 19.28 7.55 -39.57
N SER A 9 18.36 8.52 -39.68
CA SER A 9 18.18 9.57 -38.68
C SER A 9 17.53 8.97 -37.42
N ALA A 10 18.28 8.93 -36.34
CA ALA A 10 17.76 8.58 -35.03
C ALA A 10 16.91 9.74 -34.49
N THR A 11 15.61 9.53 -34.38
CA THR A 11 14.69 10.44 -33.70
C THR A 11 15.07 10.55 -32.21
N PRO A 12 15.20 11.73 -31.62
CA PRO A 12 15.50 11.85 -30.20
C PRO A 12 14.32 11.35 -29.39
N ARG A 13 14.59 10.41 -28.47
CA ARG A 13 13.68 9.87 -27.48
C ARG A 13 13.14 11.03 -26.66
N ALA A 14 11.81 11.22 -26.65
CA ALA A 14 11.14 12.24 -25.87
C ALA A 14 11.61 12.19 -24.43
N ALA A 15 12.05 13.31 -23.89
CA ALA A 15 12.39 13.48 -22.49
C ALA A 15 11.14 13.16 -21.66
N GLY A 16 11.30 12.27 -20.68
CA GLY A 16 10.25 11.95 -19.71
C GLY A 16 9.77 13.21 -18.98
N PRO A 17 8.59 13.17 -18.33
CA PRO A 17 8.00 14.34 -17.71
C PRO A 17 8.98 14.96 -16.71
N SER A 18 9.12 16.28 -16.80
CA SER A 18 9.98 17.12 -15.97
C SER A 18 9.85 16.77 -14.48
N ALA A 19 10.98 16.67 -13.80
CA ALA A 19 11.06 16.50 -12.34
C ALA A 19 10.36 17.69 -11.65
N HIS A 20 9.04 17.56 -11.47
CA HIS A 20 8.36 18.34 -10.44
C HIS A 20 8.96 17.87 -9.12
N THR A 21 9.46 18.77 -8.31
CA THR A 21 9.93 18.51 -6.96
C THR A 21 8.77 17.86 -6.19
N ARG A 22 8.78 16.53 -6.12
CA ARG A 22 7.73 15.77 -5.40
C ARG A 22 7.80 16.20 -3.94
N ARG A 23 6.66 16.61 -3.40
CA ARG A 23 6.57 16.95 -1.97
C ARG A 23 6.50 15.65 -1.19
N ASP A 24 7.28 15.54 -0.11
CA ASP A 24 7.24 14.40 0.78
C ASP A 24 5.90 14.36 1.53
N VAL A 25 5.20 13.23 1.43
CA VAL A 25 3.91 13.01 2.07
C VAL A 25 4.01 12.07 3.27
N LEU A 26 4.99 11.17 3.27
CA LEU A 26 5.31 10.33 4.42
C LEU A 26 6.84 10.23 4.54
N VAL A 27 7.36 10.52 5.72
CA VAL A 27 8.79 10.45 6.03
C VAL A 27 8.98 9.66 7.32
N ALA A 28 9.70 8.55 7.23
CA ALA A 28 10.14 7.77 8.37
C ALA A 28 11.67 7.89 8.47
N THR A 29 12.18 8.28 9.63
CA THR A 29 13.61 8.53 9.84
C THR A 29 14.11 7.76 11.03
N GLY A 30 15.18 6.96 10.82
CA GLY A 30 15.91 6.27 11.86
C GLY A 30 15.06 5.26 12.65
N ILE A 31 14.12 4.57 11.99
CA ILE A 31 13.17 3.67 12.66
C ILE A 31 13.91 2.46 13.24
N GLU A 32 13.84 2.31 14.55
CA GLU A 32 14.35 1.13 15.26
C GLU A 32 13.22 0.37 15.94
N LYS A 33 13.31 -0.96 15.91
CA LYS A 33 12.40 -1.85 16.62
C LYS A 33 13.06 -3.16 17.00
N ALA A 34 12.92 -3.56 18.26
CA ALA A 34 13.36 -4.85 18.74
C ALA A 34 12.26 -5.53 19.58
N PHE A 35 12.10 -6.82 19.39
CA PHE A 35 11.19 -7.63 20.19
C PHE A 35 11.95 -8.39 21.27
N SER A 36 11.32 -8.53 22.44
CA SER A 36 11.92 -9.26 23.54
C SER A 36 11.30 -10.64 23.65
N HIS A 37 12.13 -11.66 23.63
CA HIS A 37 11.73 -13.06 23.77
C HIS A 37 12.36 -13.70 25.02
N GLY A 38 11.66 -14.67 25.62
CA GLY A 38 12.12 -15.42 26.79
C GLY A 38 11.66 -14.83 28.12
N VAL A 39 11.93 -15.59 29.21
CA VAL A 39 11.59 -15.22 30.60
C VAL A 39 12.84 -14.78 31.32
N TRP A 40 12.69 -13.81 32.25
CA TRP A 40 13.79 -13.38 33.13
C TRP A 40 14.41 -14.57 33.87
N PRO A 41 15.76 -14.71 33.95
CA PRO A 41 16.81 -13.73 33.55
C PRO A 41 17.34 -13.89 32.11
N ARG A 42 16.82 -14.78 31.28
CA ARG A 42 17.31 -15.07 29.91
C ARG A 42 16.51 -14.33 28.82
N ARG A 43 16.13 -13.09 29.09
CA ARG A 43 15.44 -12.25 28.10
C ARG A 43 16.41 -11.88 26.97
N ARG A 44 16.09 -12.30 25.74
CA ARG A 44 16.80 -11.89 24.53
C ARG A 44 16.04 -10.74 23.86
N ARG A 45 16.76 -9.78 23.32
CA ARG A 45 16.21 -8.69 22.53
C ARG A 45 16.68 -8.89 21.08
N ASP A 46 15.73 -9.15 20.19
CA ASP A 46 16.00 -9.41 18.77
C ASP A 46 15.63 -8.15 17.97
N PRO A 47 16.63 -7.40 17.45
CA PRO A 47 16.38 -6.20 16.66
C PRO A 47 15.88 -6.58 15.28
N VAL A 48 14.71 -6.03 14.90
CA VAL A 48 14.05 -6.25 13.59
C VAL A 48 14.31 -5.06 12.67
N LEU A 49 14.21 -3.82 13.18
CA LEU A 49 14.58 -2.61 12.45
C LEU A 49 15.73 -1.92 13.14
N ARG A 50 16.69 -1.40 12.36
CA ARG A 50 17.99 -0.90 12.82
C ARG A 50 18.32 0.45 12.18
N GLY A 51 17.45 1.43 12.34
CA GLY A 51 17.59 2.74 11.70
C GLY A 51 17.10 2.73 10.24
N ALA A 52 15.89 2.21 10.00
CA ALA A 52 15.28 2.21 8.68
C ALA A 52 14.79 3.62 8.33
N ASP A 53 15.16 4.11 7.14
CA ASP A 53 14.70 5.37 6.56
C ASP A 53 13.81 5.09 5.35
N LEU A 54 12.65 5.75 5.27
CA LEU A 54 11.73 5.64 4.15
C LEU A 54 11.04 6.97 3.91
N THR A 55 11.07 7.46 2.67
CA THR A 55 10.35 8.67 2.26
C THR A 55 9.44 8.33 1.10
N LEU A 56 8.19 8.81 1.12
CA LEU A 56 7.24 8.70 0.02
C LEU A 56 6.90 10.09 -0.50
N GLY A 57 7.00 10.27 -1.81
CA GLY A 57 6.65 11.50 -2.50
C GLY A 57 5.21 11.50 -3.03
N THR A 58 4.65 12.68 -3.27
CA THR A 58 3.30 12.86 -3.85
C THR A 58 3.18 12.18 -5.22
N GLY A 59 2.11 11.41 -5.44
CA GLY A 59 1.85 10.73 -6.71
C GLY A 59 2.86 9.65 -7.06
N GLU A 60 3.41 8.97 -6.06
CA GLU A 60 4.41 7.92 -6.22
C GLU A 60 3.81 6.55 -5.91
N VAL A 61 4.15 5.56 -6.74
CA VAL A 61 3.86 4.15 -6.48
C VAL A 61 5.17 3.44 -6.13
N VAL A 62 5.29 3.02 -4.88
CA VAL A 62 6.51 2.43 -4.32
C VAL A 62 6.29 0.98 -3.97
N GLY A 63 7.19 0.10 -4.41
CA GLY A 63 7.24 -1.30 -3.99
C GLY A 63 8.11 -1.46 -2.74
N LEU A 64 7.63 -2.16 -1.71
CA LEU A 64 8.40 -2.56 -0.55
C LEU A 64 8.62 -4.07 -0.60
N VAL A 65 9.86 -4.49 -0.79
CA VAL A 65 10.23 -5.90 -0.94
C VAL A 65 11.21 -6.33 0.15
N GLY A 66 11.50 -7.61 0.23
CA GLY A 66 12.46 -8.19 1.18
C GLY A 66 12.07 -9.61 1.56
N GLU A 67 13.00 -10.34 2.15
CA GLU A 67 12.77 -11.71 2.60
C GLU A 67 11.71 -11.80 3.71
N ASN A 68 11.16 -13.00 3.93
CA ASN A 68 10.27 -13.23 5.07
C ASN A 68 11.03 -13.00 6.38
N GLY A 69 10.41 -12.24 7.30
CA GLY A 69 11.05 -11.87 8.56
C GLY A 69 12.04 -10.70 8.48
N SER A 70 12.23 -10.07 7.31
CA SER A 70 13.12 -8.90 7.17
C SER A 70 12.64 -7.64 7.91
N GLY A 71 11.38 -7.60 8.35
CA GLY A 71 10.80 -6.46 9.08
C GLY A 71 9.80 -5.61 8.29
N LYS A 72 9.39 -6.03 7.07
CA LYS A 72 8.41 -5.28 6.25
C LYS A 72 7.11 -4.98 6.98
N SER A 73 6.45 -6.01 7.54
CA SER A 73 5.19 -5.82 8.27
C SER A 73 5.40 -4.99 9.55
N THR A 74 6.52 -5.18 10.25
CA THR A 74 6.88 -4.34 11.40
C THR A 74 7.05 -2.87 11.00
N LEU A 75 7.70 -2.59 9.86
CA LEU A 75 7.82 -1.23 9.34
C LEU A 75 6.43 -0.69 8.96
N MET A 76 5.60 -1.47 8.25
CA MET A 76 4.23 -1.07 7.89
C MET A 76 3.39 -0.73 9.13
N GLU A 77 3.41 -1.56 10.18
CA GLU A 77 2.70 -1.31 11.44
C GLU A 77 3.17 -0.03 12.13
N ILE A 78 4.47 0.30 12.07
CA ILE A 78 5.01 1.55 12.59
C ILE A 78 4.55 2.74 11.74
N LEU A 79 4.60 2.63 10.41
CA LEU A 79 4.15 3.70 9.50
C LEU A 79 2.68 4.06 9.69
N VAL A 80 1.82 3.07 10.00
CA VAL A 80 0.38 3.31 10.27
C VAL A 80 0.09 3.68 11.73
N GLY A 81 1.10 3.66 12.60
CA GLY A 81 0.97 4.00 14.01
C GLY A 81 0.32 2.91 14.89
N SER A 82 0.14 1.67 14.39
CA SER A 82 -0.38 0.54 15.17
C SER A 82 0.69 -0.08 16.07
N LEU A 83 1.97 0.12 15.76
CA LEU A 83 3.11 -0.30 16.56
C LEU A 83 4.03 0.89 16.84
N ALA A 84 4.38 1.12 18.10
CA ALA A 84 5.34 2.16 18.46
C ALA A 84 6.78 1.71 18.10
N ALA A 85 7.54 2.58 17.44
CA ALA A 85 8.98 2.40 17.26
C ALA A 85 9.72 2.52 18.61
N ASP A 86 10.87 1.87 18.75
CA ASP A 86 11.76 2.04 19.91
C ASP A 86 12.60 3.32 19.77
N ALA A 87 12.91 3.74 18.53
CA ALA A 87 13.54 5.02 18.17
C ALA A 87 13.15 5.43 16.75
N GLY A 88 13.43 6.68 16.39
CA GLY A 88 13.08 7.28 15.12
C GLY A 88 11.72 8.00 15.13
N THR A 89 11.36 8.58 14.00
CA THR A 89 10.11 9.37 13.83
C THR A 89 9.42 9.02 12.53
N VAL A 90 8.09 9.14 12.53
CA VAL A 90 7.25 9.06 11.31
C VAL A 90 6.46 10.35 11.20
N GLU A 91 6.59 11.05 10.09
CA GLU A 91 5.84 12.24 9.75
C GLU A 91 4.92 11.96 8.57
N LEU A 92 3.63 12.27 8.71
CA LEU A 92 2.61 12.11 7.69
C LEU A 92 1.98 13.46 7.36
N ASN A 93 2.04 13.87 6.10
CA ASN A 93 1.40 15.07 5.58
C ASN A 93 0.18 14.66 4.73
N GLY A 94 -0.99 14.54 5.35
CA GLY A 94 -2.23 14.11 4.70
C GLY A 94 -2.95 13.01 5.46
N THR A 95 -3.82 12.30 4.76
CA THR A 95 -4.62 11.20 5.27
C THR A 95 -4.03 9.85 4.85
N LEU A 96 -4.19 8.83 5.70
CA LEU A 96 -3.65 7.49 5.50
C LEU A 96 -4.76 6.45 5.39
N GLY A 97 -4.67 5.59 4.38
CA GLY A 97 -5.43 4.35 4.27
C GLY A 97 -4.50 3.15 4.41
N TYR A 98 -4.95 2.12 5.10
CA TYR A 98 -4.15 0.90 5.30
C TYR A 98 -4.95 -0.36 5.00
N CYS A 99 -4.40 -1.21 4.15
CA CYS A 99 -4.89 -2.54 3.86
C CYS A 99 -3.88 -3.56 4.40
N PRO A 100 -4.08 -4.12 5.59
CA PRO A 100 -3.20 -5.14 6.16
C PRO A 100 -3.32 -6.46 5.40
N GLN A 101 -2.29 -7.30 5.49
CA GLN A 101 -2.26 -8.64 4.91
C GLN A 101 -3.40 -9.51 5.45
N GLU A 102 -3.59 -9.52 6.77
CA GLU A 102 -4.75 -10.16 7.39
C GLU A 102 -5.88 -9.13 7.56
N PRO A 103 -7.05 -9.34 6.93
CA PRO A 103 -8.15 -8.39 7.00
C PRO A 103 -8.61 -8.10 8.43
N LEU A 104 -8.56 -6.84 8.83
CA LEU A 104 -9.07 -6.37 10.11
C LEU A 104 -10.57 -6.09 10.00
N VAL A 105 -11.36 -7.16 10.02
CA VAL A 105 -12.82 -7.10 9.90
C VAL A 105 -13.51 -7.76 11.08
N TYR A 106 -14.74 -7.33 11.35
CA TYR A 106 -15.59 -7.90 12.39
C TYR A 106 -16.42 -9.05 11.80
N PRO A 107 -16.22 -10.30 12.21
CA PRO A 107 -16.81 -11.47 11.56
C PRO A 107 -18.34 -11.41 11.41
N ARG A 108 -19.03 -10.77 12.36
CA ARG A 108 -20.50 -10.69 12.40
C ARG A 108 -21.10 -9.49 11.69
N LEU A 109 -20.31 -8.52 11.27
CA LEU A 109 -20.78 -7.39 10.50
C LEU A 109 -20.86 -7.75 9.01
N THR A 110 -21.87 -7.19 8.33
CA THR A 110 -21.99 -7.24 6.87
C THR A 110 -20.98 -6.30 6.20
N CYS A 111 -20.79 -6.42 4.88
CA CYS A 111 -19.96 -5.48 4.14
C CYS A 111 -20.46 -4.04 4.30
N ASP A 112 -21.76 -3.80 4.20
CA ASP A 112 -22.34 -2.47 4.39
C ASP A 112 -22.09 -1.92 5.79
N GLU A 113 -22.29 -2.72 6.84
CA GLU A 113 -22.02 -2.31 8.22
C GLU A 113 -20.54 -1.99 8.46
N HIS A 114 -19.60 -2.67 7.77
CA HIS A 114 -18.19 -2.30 7.82
C HIS A 114 -17.96 -0.92 7.20
N PHE A 115 -18.50 -0.66 6.00
CA PHE A 115 -18.38 0.65 5.37
C PHE A 115 -18.98 1.76 6.24
N GLU A 116 -20.14 1.53 6.87
CA GLU A 116 -20.74 2.50 7.81
C GLU A 116 -19.87 2.74 9.04
N LEU A 117 -19.31 1.68 9.62
CA LEU A 117 -18.41 1.78 10.78
C LEU A 117 -17.17 2.61 10.46
N PHE A 118 -16.50 2.32 9.34
CA PHE A 118 -15.30 3.03 8.93
C PHE A 118 -15.60 4.47 8.49
N ALA A 119 -16.72 4.70 7.80
CA ALA A 119 -17.15 6.05 7.44
C ALA A 119 -17.36 6.95 8.67
N ARG A 120 -17.96 6.41 9.75
CA ARG A 120 -18.09 7.13 11.03
C ARG A 120 -16.72 7.44 11.65
N ALA A 121 -15.78 6.48 11.61
CA ALA A 121 -14.43 6.70 12.11
C ALA A 121 -13.69 7.79 11.32
N TYR A 122 -13.88 7.84 10.01
CA TYR A 122 -13.34 8.87 9.12
C TYR A 122 -14.15 10.17 9.09
N ARG A 123 -15.24 10.26 9.87
CA ARG A 123 -16.16 11.43 9.93
C ARG A 123 -16.75 11.80 8.57
N MET A 124 -17.01 10.80 7.72
CA MET A 124 -17.66 10.99 6.43
C MET A 124 -19.14 11.30 6.61
N THR A 125 -19.67 12.14 5.73
CA THR A 125 -21.12 12.34 5.62
C THR A 125 -21.76 11.12 4.95
N GLN A 126 -23.08 10.93 5.15
CA GLN A 126 -23.82 9.84 4.50
C GLN A 126 -23.70 9.88 2.97
N ARG A 127 -23.69 11.08 2.38
CA ARG A 127 -23.53 11.26 0.92
C ARG A 127 -22.17 10.79 0.43
N GLU A 128 -21.10 11.14 1.14
CA GLU A 128 -19.75 10.69 0.79
C GLU A 128 -19.63 9.18 0.90
N LEU A 129 -20.17 8.58 1.98
CA LEU A 129 -20.23 7.14 2.14
C LEU A 129 -20.96 6.46 0.98
N ASP A 130 -22.15 6.93 0.63
CA ASP A 130 -22.97 6.30 -0.41
C ASP A 130 -22.29 6.36 -1.79
N VAL A 131 -21.62 7.46 -2.11
CA VAL A 131 -20.86 7.62 -3.35
C VAL A 131 -19.65 6.68 -3.36
N SER A 132 -18.80 6.75 -2.34
CA SER A 132 -17.56 5.94 -2.26
C SER A 132 -17.87 4.46 -2.21
N ARG A 133 -18.81 4.03 -1.36
CA ARG A 133 -19.21 2.63 -1.21
C ARG A 133 -19.72 2.04 -2.50
N ARG A 134 -20.59 2.75 -3.23
CA ARG A 134 -21.10 2.31 -4.54
C ARG A 134 -19.97 2.13 -5.53
N ALA A 135 -19.11 3.13 -5.68
CA ALA A 135 -17.97 3.07 -6.59
C ALA A 135 -17.04 1.89 -6.28
N LEU A 136 -16.74 1.65 -4.99
CA LEU A 136 -15.89 0.55 -4.55
C LEU A 136 -16.52 -0.82 -4.82
N TYR A 137 -17.81 -0.99 -4.56
CA TYR A 137 -18.53 -2.22 -4.89
C TYR A 137 -18.50 -2.53 -6.39
N GLU A 138 -18.76 -1.53 -7.23
CA GLU A 138 -18.77 -1.66 -8.69
C GLU A 138 -17.36 -1.97 -9.21
N THR A 139 -16.36 -1.19 -8.79
CA THR A 139 -14.99 -1.34 -9.27
C THR A 139 -14.39 -2.69 -8.86
N LEU A 140 -14.56 -3.11 -7.61
CA LEU A 140 -14.03 -4.39 -7.12
C LEU A 140 -14.94 -5.58 -7.41
N GLY A 141 -16.15 -5.34 -7.91
CA GLY A 141 -17.08 -6.38 -8.41
C GLY A 141 -17.65 -7.27 -7.30
N PHE A 142 -18.02 -6.70 -6.13
CA PHE A 142 -18.59 -7.49 -5.04
C PHE A 142 -19.92 -6.94 -4.47
N THR A 143 -20.64 -6.12 -5.22
CA THR A 143 -21.94 -5.51 -4.85
C THR A 143 -22.95 -6.51 -4.30
N ARG A 144 -23.00 -7.72 -4.88
CA ARG A 144 -23.94 -8.79 -4.46
C ARG A 144 -23.74 -9.24 -3.01
N TYR A 145 -22.58 -8.90 -2.40
CA TYR A 145 -22.24 -9.29 -1.04
C TYR A 145 -22.47 -8.17 -0.01
N ALA A 146 -23.10 -7.06 -0.41
CA ALA A 146 -23.32 -5.90 0.47
C ALA A 146 -23.93 -6.27 1.82
N GLY A 147 -24.98 -7.08 1.83
CA GLY A 147 -25.65 -7.60 3.02
C GLY A 147 -25.06 -8.90 3.59
N THR A 148 -23.92 -9.38 3.08
CA THR A 148 -23.30 -10.63 3.54
C THR A 148 -22.33 -10.36 4.66
N ARG A 149 -22.36 -11.15 5.73
CA ARG A 149 -21.46 -11.05 6.87
C ARG A 149 -20.04 -11.47 6.48
N ALA A 150 -19.05 -10.84 7.11
CA ALA A 150 -17.63 -11.09 6.81
C ALA A 150 -17.23 -12.56 7.02
N ASP A 151 -17.78 -13.25 8.03
CA ASP A 151 -17.52 -14.67 8.30
C ASP A 151 -18.12 -15.64 7.24
N GLN A 152 -18.94 -15.14 6.32
CA GLN A 152 -19.56 -15.89 5.23
C GLN A 152 -18.93 -15.59 3.86
N LEU A 153 -17.97 -14.66 3.81
CA LEU A 153 -17.28 -14.29 2.57
C LEU A 153 -16.20 -15.31 2.22
N SER A 154 -15.98 -15.50 0.91
CA SER A 154 -14.75 -16.17 0.46
C SER A 154 -13.53 -15.31 0.73
N GLY A 155 -12.33 -15.92 0.82
CA GLY A 155 -11.08 -15.19 1.05
C GLY A 155 -10.86 -14.04 0.04
N GLY A 156 -11.12 -14.28 -1.25
CA GLY A 156 -11.01 -13.24 -2.28
C GLY A 156 -12.04 -12.10 -2.12
N THR A 157 -13.28 -12.39 -1.68
CA THR A 157 -14.26 -11.35 -1.41
C THR A 157 -13.92 -10.57 -0.14
N LEU A 158 -13.37 -11.24 0.86
CA LEU A 158 -12.89 -10.62 2.09
C LEU A 158 -11.71 -9.67 1.82
N ALA A 159 -10.78 -10.08 0.94
CA ALA A 159 -9.68 -9.23 0.49
C ALA A 159 -10.19 -7.98 -0.26
N LYS A 160 -11.25 -8.11 -1.09
CA LYS A 160 -11.91 -6.96 -1.73
C LYS A 160 -12.53 -6.00 -0.72
N LEU A 161 -13.19 -6.51 0.31
CA LEU A 161 -13.72 -5.70 1.40
C LEU A 161 -12.59 -4.95 2.12
N ASN A 162 -11.52 -5.66 2.50
CA ASN A 162 -10.35 -5.08 3.18
C ASN A 162 -9.74 -3.93 2.37
N LEU A 163 -9.49 -4.14 1.06
CA LEU A 163 -9.02 -3.08 0.16
C LEU A 163 -10.03 -1.93 0.04
N GLY A 164 -11.33 -2.24 -0.06
CA GLY A 164 -12.39 -1.24 -0.12
C GLY A 164 -12.42 -0.34 1.12
N LEU A 165 -12.24 -0.91 2.32
CA LEU A 165 -12.17 -0.14 3.57
C LEU A 165 -10.96 0.79 3.62
N ALA A 166 -9.80 0.35 3.11
CA ALA A 166 -8.61 1.19 3.01
C ALA A 166 -8.76 2.36 2.03
N LEU A 167 -9.58 2.19 0.99
CA LEU A 167 -9.86 3.18 -0.06
C LEU A 167 -11.02 4.12 0.27
N LEU A 168 -11.86 3.78 1.25
CA LEU A 168 -13.17 4.39 1.49
C LEU A 168 -13.14 5.93 1.58
N ALA A 169 -12.19 6.48 2.31
CA ALA A 169 -12.06 7.92 2.55
C ALA A 169 -11.15 8.64 1.55
N ASP A 170 -10.80 8.00 0.43
CA ASP A 170 -9.87 8.51 -0.59
C ASP A 170 -8.57 9.10 0.00
N PRO A 171 -7.77 8.31 0.73
CA PRO A 171 -6.60 8.80 1.47
C PRO A 171 -5.52 9.37 0.54
N ASP A 172 -4.69 10.32 1.06
CA ASP A 172 -3.55 10.87 0.32
C ASP A 172 -2.43 9.82 0.14
N VAL A 173 -2.24 8.98 1.16
CA VAL A 173 -1.27 7.87 1.18
C VAL A 173 -2.01 6.57 1.43
N LEU A 174 -1.78 5.58 0.59
CA LEU A 174 -2.35 4.24 0.72
C LEU A 174 -1.23 3.23 0.95
N LEU A 175 -1.25 2.56 2.09
CA LEU A 175 -0.31 1.50 2.44
C LEU A 175 -1.00 0.15 2.28
N LEU A 176 -0.42 -0.74 1.48
CA LEU A 176 -1.00 -2.03 1.10
C LEU A 176 -0.03 -3.16 1.42
N ASP A 177 -0.44 -4.09 2.27
CA ASP A 177 0.37 -5.28 2.60
C ASP A 177 -0.21 -6.51 1.89
N GLU A 178 0.40 -6.91 0.78
CA GLU A 178 0.00 -8.02 -0.10
C GLU A 178 -1.49 -7.97 -0.52
N PRO A 179 -2.01 -6.84 -1.00
CA PRO A 179 -3.44 -6.56 -1.11
C PRO A 179 -4.19 -7.45 -2.09
N TYR A 180 -3.49 -8.11 -3.00
CA TYR A 180 -4.07 -8.95 -4.06
C TYR A 180 -4.01 -10.45 -3.76
N ALA A 181 -3.64 -10.84 -2.53
CA ALA A 181 -3.68 -12.23 -2.12
C ALA A 181 -5.11 -12.78 -2.22
N GLY A 182 -5.31 -13.82 -3.04
CA GLY A 182 -6.62 -14.42 -3.29
C GLY A 182 -7.50 -13.71 -4.33
N PHE A 183 -7.00 -12.69 -5.05
CA PHE A 183 -7.72 -12.10 -6.18
C PHE A 183 -7.72 -13.05 -7.38
N ASP A 184 -8.84 -13.07 -8.13
CA ASP A 184 -8.86 -13.57 -9.49
C ASP A 184 -8.16 -12.59 -10.44
N TRP A 185 -7.87 -13.04 -11.68
CA TRP A 185 -7.13 -12.24 -12.64
C TRP A 185 -7.81 -10.89 -12.97
N ASP A 186 -9.14 -10.91 -13.11
CA ASP A 186 -9.89 -9.68 -13.41
C ASP A 186 -9.82 -8.67 -12.28
N THR A 187 -9.90 -9.14 -11.02
CA THR A 187 -9.75 -8.29 -9.83
C THR A 187 -8.33 -7.75 -9.72
N TYR A 188 -7.33 -8.58 -10.03
CA TYR A 188 -5.93 -8.15 -10.05
C TYR A 188 -5.69 -7.03 -11.07
N LEU A 189 -6.25 -7.15 -12.29
CA LEU A 189 -6.15 -6.07 -13.29
C LEU A 189 -6.83 -4.78 -12.83
N LYS A 190 -8.03 -4.89 -12.24
CA LYS A 190 -8.76 -3.74 -11.66
C LYS A 190 -8.00 -3.08 -10.52
N PHE A 191 -7.35 -3.87 -9.68
CA PHE A 191 -6.48 -3.36 -8.62
C PHE A 191 -5.39 -2.43 -9.20
N TRP A 192 -4.69 -2.86 -10.25
CA TRP A 192 -3.67 -2.04 -10.88
C TRP A 192 -4.23 -0.79 -11.58
N THR A 193 -5.47 -0.87 -12.11
CA THR A 193 -6.16 0.33 -12.62
C THR A 193 -6.41 1.32 -11.49
N ILE A 194 -6.89 0.87 -10.32
CA ILE A 194 -7.07 1.73 -9.13
C ILE A 194 -5.73 2.39 -8.74
N VAL A 195 -4.63 1.64 -8.72
CA VAL A 195 -3.30 2.17 -8.37
C VAL A 195 -2.86 3.25 -9.38
N ALA A 196 -3.07 3.02 -10.68
CA ALA A 196 -2.74 3.97 -11.73
C ALA A 196 -3.58 5.26 -11.63
N ASP A 197 -4.90 5.14 -11.46
CA ASP A 197 -5.82 6.27 -11.29
C ASP A 197 -5.44 7.12 -10.07
N ARG A 198 -5.06 6.48 -8.96
CA ARG A 198 -4.59 7.17 -7.77
C ARG A 198 -3.31 7.95 -8.02
N ARG A 199 -2.33 7.33 -8.70
CA ARG A 199 -1.09 7.99 -9.08
C ARG A 199 -1.36 9.22 -9.95
N GLU A 200 -2.22 9.11 -10.95
CA GLU A 200 -2.61 10.22 -11.83
C GLU A 200 -3.31 11.34 -11.06
N ALA A 201 -4.10 11.00 -10.04
CA ALA A 201 -4.71 11.95 -9.10
C ALA A 201 -3.72 12.56 -8.10
N GLY A 202 -2.42 12.24 -8.18
CA GLY A 202 -1.40 12.72 -7.25
C GLY A 202 -1.40 12.03 -5.88
N ARG A 203 -2.11 10.91 -5.74
CA ARG A 203 -2.14 10.08 -4.52
C ARG A 203 -0.96 9.13 -4.50
N THR A 204 -0.44 8.85 -3.33
CA THR A 204 0.74 8.00 -3.12
C THR A 204 0.36 6.61 -2.68
N VAL A 205 1.04 5.59 -3.20
CA VAL A 205 0.76 4.18 -2.85
C VAL A 205 2.07 3.48 -2.52
N LEU A 206 2.13 2.82 -1.36
CA LEU A 206 3.18 1.88 -0.97
C LEU A 206 2.59 0.46 -0.96
N ILE A 207 3.21 -0.45 -1.69
CA ILE A 207 2.75 -1.83 -1.81
C ILE A 207 3.85 -2.78 -1.35
N VAL A 208 3.57 -3.56 -0.30
CA VAL A 208 4.39 -4.72 0.03
C VAL A 208 4.06 -5.84 -0.93
N SER A 209 5.06 -6.40 -1.58
CA SER A 209 4.92 -7.51 -2.51
C SER A 209 6.06 -8.50 -2.37
N HIS A 210 5.73 -9.79 -2.42
CA HIS A 210 6.72 -10.85 -2.56
C HIS A 210 7.08 -11.14 -4.03
N PHE A 211 6.26 -10.69 -4.98
CA PHE A 211 6.44 -10.97 -6.40
C PHE A 211 7.12 -9.80 -7.13
N VAL A 212 8.26 -10.10 -7.74
CA VAL A 212 9.06 -9.16 -8.54
C VAL A 212 8.50 -9.00 -9.97
N VAL A 213 7.37 -9.65 -10.29
CA VAL A 213 6.84 -9.78 -11.67
C VAL A 213 6.35 -8.44 -12.23
N ASP A 214 5.95 -7.50 -11.39
CA ASP A 214 5.37 -6.21 -11.79
C ASP A 214 6.28 -4.99 -11.54
N GLN A 215 7.60 -5.17 -11.61
CA GLN A 215 8.57 -4.08 -11.32
C GLN A 215 8.31 -2.80 -12.14
N ASP A 216 7.89 -2.95 -13.38
CA ASP A 216 7.59 -1.83 -14.28
C ASP A 216 6.38 -0.97 -13.86
N ARG A 217 5.61 -1.45 -12.87
CA ARG A 217 4.44 -0.73 -12.33
C ARG A 217 4.80 0.21 -11.18
N PHE A 218 6.01 0.07 -10.64
CA PHE A 218 6.50 0.91 -9.55
C PHE A 218 7.39 2.04 -10.08
N ASP A 219 7.30 3.22 -9.49
CA ASP A 219 8.23 4.31 -9.76
C ASP A 219 9.62 4.00 -9.18
N ARG A 220 9.65 3.30 -8.04
CA ARG A 220 10.85 2.74 -7.41
C ARG A 220 10.52 1.59 -6.47
N ILE A 221 11.54 0.83 -6.14
CA ILE A 221 11.46 -0.29 -5.20
C ILE A 221 12.41 -0.03 -4.03
N ILE A 222 11.94 -0.30 -2.82
CA ILE A 222 12.70 -0.27 -1.58
C ILE A 222 12.80 -1.70 -1.06
N GLU A 223 13.99 -2.12 -0.70
CA GLU A 223 14.22 -3.43 -0.08
C GLU A 223 14.44 -3.29 1.42
N VAL A 224 13.69 -4.05 2.24
CA VAL A 224 13.98 -4.19 3.66
C VAL A 224 14.96 -5.34 3.84
N LYS A 225 16.20 -4.99 4.21
CA LYS A 225 17.30 -5.92 4.39
C LYS A 225 18.10 -5.56 5.62
N ASP A 226 18.46 -6.56 6.43
CA ASP A 226 19.24 -6.40 7.66
C ASP A 226 18.68 -5.33 8.63
N GLY A 227 17.36 -5.12 8.61
CA GLY A 227 16.64 -4.14 9.42
C GLY A 227 16.69 -2.70 8.90
N GLN A 228 17.18 -2.49 7.68
CA GLN A 228 17.21 -1.18 7.01
C GLN A 228 16.34 -1.20 5.75
N ALA A 229 15.85 -0.03 5.33
CA ALA A 229 15.14 0.14 4.07
C ALA A 229 16.09 0.81 3.07
N VAL A 230 16.46 0.09 2.01
CA VAL A 230 17.45 0.54 1.02
C VAL A 230 16.84 0.59 -0.39
N PRO A 231 17.17 1.57 -1.23
CA PRO A 231 16.77 1.55 -2.64
C PRO A 231 17.32 0.31 -3.35
N ARG A 232 16.50 -0.28 -4.22
CA ARG A 232 16.88 -1.44 -5.04
C ARG A 232 17.07 -1.06 -6.49
#